data_971174192b34057d4f9ea1b21f1d8ec6
#
_entry.id   971174192b34057d4f9ea1b21f1d8ec6
#
_cell.length_a   1.000
_cell.length_b   1.000
_cell.length_c   1.000
_cell.angle_alpha   90.00
_cell.angle_beta   90.00
_cell.angle_gamma   90.00
#
_symmetry.space_group_name_H-M   'P 1'
#
loop_
_entity.id
_entity.type
_entity.pdbx_description
1 polymer ?
#
loop_
_entity_poly.entity_id
_entity_poly.type
_entity_poly.pdbx_seq_one_letter_code
_entity_poly.pdbx_strand_id
1 'polypeptide(L)'
;MAQSILNSTKKILGLAEDDTSFDLDVLLHINSVLAILTQVGIGPEEGFTIEDSTPTWEAFVGTDKQLSLVKTYVYLKVRLVFDPPTTSFAIESFNEQVKELEWRLNVHREGESWTSPFPLEV
;
A
#
# COMPACT_ATOMS: atom_id res chain seq x y z
N MET A 1 0.44 18.33 2.20
CA MET A 1 1.30 18.29 1.03
C MET A 1 1.33 16.89 0.43
N ALA A 2 1.16 16.78 -0.89
CA ALA A 2 1.12 15.49 -1.54
C ALA A 2 2.50 14.83 -1.53
N GLN A 3 2.54 13.53 -1.28
CA GLN A 3 3.79 12.78 -1.24
C GLN A 3 3.86 11.80 -2.40
N SER A 4 5.03 11.77 -3.04
CA SER A 4 5.30 10.81 -4.12
C SER A 4 5.27 9.38 -3.58
N ILE A 5 4.57 8.51 -4.29
CA ILE A 5 4.52 7.08 -3.92
C ILE A 5 5.92 6.49 -4.00
N LEU A 6 6.62 6.71 -5.12
CA LEU A 6 7.95 6.16 -5.31
C LEU A 6 8.95 6.70 -4.29
N ASN A 7 9.02 8.02 -4.15
CA ASN A 7 10.03 8.64 -3.29
C ASN A 7 9.83 8.28 -1.82
N SER A 8 8.59 8.28 -1.35
CA SER A 8 8.32 7.94 0.04
C SER A 8 8.62 6.46 0.31
N THR A 9 8.35 5.59 -0.64
CA THR A 9 8.69 4.17 -0.50
C THR A 9 10.20 3.97 -0.49
N LYS A 10 10.92 4.66 -1.37
CA LYS A 10 12.38 4.60 -1.37
C LYS A 10 12.95 5.04 -0.03
N LYS A 11 12.39 6.09 0.55
CA LYS A 11 12.85 6.60 1.85
C LYS A 11 12.71 5.54 2.94
N ILE A 12 11.57 4.85 2.96
CA ILE A 12 11.34 3.79 3.94
C ILE A 12 12.31 2.62 3.73
N LEU A 13 12.67 2.35 2.48
CA LEU A 13 13.63 1.29 2.17
C LEU A 13 15.08 1.68 2.41
N GLY A 14 15.32 2.94 2.80
CA GLY A 14 16.68 3.43 3.03
C GLY A 14 17.42 3.84 1.77
N LEU A 15 16.69 4.06 0.67
CA LEU A 15 17.29 4.48 -0.59
C LEU A 15 17.21 5.99 -0.73
N ALA A 16 18.27 6.58 -1.26
CA ALA A 16 18.28 8.02 -1.51
C ALA A 16 17.37 8.35 -2.68
N GLU A 17 16.74 9.50 -2.64
CA GLU A 17 15.81 9.94 -3.67
C GLU A 17 16.47 10.04 -5.04
N ASP A 18 17.71 10.48 -5.07
CA ASP A 18 18.47 10.63 -6.31
C ASP A 18 19.18 9.35 -6.75
N ASP A 19 19.10 8.28 -5.96
CA ASP A 19 19.65 6.98 -6.35
C ASP A 19 18.59 6.25 -7.18
N THR A 20 18.82 6.15 -8.46
CA THR A 20 17.87 5.53 -9.39
C THR A 20 18.21 4.09 -9.73
N SER A 21 19.26 3.54 -9.08
CA SER A 21 19.74 2.19 -9.38
C SER A 21 18.68 1.11 -9.23
N PHE A 22 17.78 1.28 -8.27
CA PHE A 22 16.77 0.27 -7.93
C PHE A 22 15.36 0.70 -8.31
N ASP A 23 15.21 1.83 -9.01
CA ASP A 23 13.89 2.37 -9.29
C ASP A 23 13.00 1.38 -10.03
N LEU A 24 13.55 0.69 -11.02
CA LEU A 24 12.77 -0.27 -11.81
C LEU A 24 12.23 -1.40 -10.93
N ASP A 25 13.08 -1.94 -10.06
CA ASP A 25 12.66 -3.02 -9.16
C ASP A 25 11.62 -2.53 -8.15
N VAL A 26 11.86 -1.35 -7.58
CA VAL A 26 10.93 -0.79 -6.60
C VAL A 26 9.58 -0.49 -7.26
N LEU A 27 9.59 0.07 -8.46
CA LEU A 27 8.37 0.34 -9.21
C LEU A 27 7.58 -0.93 -9.49
N LEU A 28 8.27 -2.00 -9.86
CA LEU A 28 7.63 -3.28 -10.12
C LEU A 28 6.90 -3.80 -8.88
N HIS A 29 7.57 -3.75 -7.73
CA HIS A 29 6.96 -4.21 -6.49
C HIS A 29 5.81 -3.31 -6.06
N ILE A 30 5.98 -2.00 -6.16
CA ILE A 30 4.90 -1.06 -5.82
C ILE A 30 3.68 -1.34 -6.69
N ASN A 31 3.86 -1.44 -7.99
CA ASN A 31 2.73 -1.66 -8.90
C ASN A 31 2.01 -2.99 -8.61
N SER A 32 2.75 -4.02 -8.23
CA SER A 32 2.16 -5.30 -7.84
C SER A 32 1.25 -5.14 -6.62
N VAL A 33 1.69 -4.39 -5.63
CA VAL A 33 0.90 -4.16 -4.43
C VAL A 33 -0.31 -3.28 -4.72
N LEU A 34 -0.14 -2.24 -5.56
CA LEU A 34 -1.25 -1.39 -5.96
C LEU A 34 -2.31 -2.20 -6.71
N ALA A 35 -1.90 -3.16 -7.53
CA ALA A 35 -2.83 -4.03 -8.21
C ALA A 35 -3.64 -4.89 -7.24
N ILE A 36 -3.00 -5.40 -6.19
CA ILE A 36 -3.69 -6.16 -5.15
C ILE A 36 -4.73 -5.28 -4.46
N LEU A 37 -4.36 -4.04 -4.11
CA LEU A 37 -5.28 -3.11 -3.47
C LEU A 37 -6.46 -2.78 -4.37
N THR A 38 -6.22 -2.61 -5.67
CA THR A 38 -7.29 -2.35 -6.63
C THR A 38 -8.27 -3.52 -6.69
N GLN A 39 -7.76 -4.75 -6.60
CA GLN A 39 -8.61 -5.94 -6.62
C GLN A 39 -9.56 -6.01 -5.43
N VAL A 40 -9.14 -5.47 -4.29
CA VAL A 40 -10.01 -5.44 -3.10
C VAL A 40 -10.84 -4.15 -3.05
N GLY A 41 -10.80 -3.33 -4.08
CA GLY A 41 -11.67 -2.17 -4.20
C GLY A 41 -11.09 -0.88 -3.68
N ILE A 42 -9.78 -0.80 -3.52
CA ILE A 42 -9.10 0.41 -3.06
C ILE A 42 -8.44 1.08 -4.24
N GLY A 43 -8.64 2.40 -4.35
CA GLY A 43 -8.17 3.17 -5.48
C GLY A 43 -9.11 3.14 -6.66
N PRO A 44 -8.70 3.65 -7.83
CA PRO A 44 -9.55 3.71 -9.01
C PRO A 44 -9.93 2.32 -9.52
N GLU A 45 -11.16 2.16 -9.96
CA GLU A 45 -11.65 0.87 -10.48
C GLU A 45 -10.84 0.37 -11.66
N GLU A 46 -10.39 1.27 -12.52
CA GLU A 46 -9.64 0.92 -13.71
C GLU A 46 -8.20 0.52 -13.40
N GLY A 47 -7.79 0.62 -12.15
CA GLY A 47 -6.44 0.30 -11.75
C GLY A 47 -5.56 1.53 -11.66
N PHE A 48 -4.38 1.37 -11.11
CA PHE A 48 -3.46 2.48 -10.90
C PHE A 48 -2.03 1.93 -10.94
N THR A 49 -1.22 2.49 -11.82
CA THR A 49 0.20 2.13 -11.90
C THR A 49 1.03 3.39 -11.91
N ILE A 50 2.29 3.28 -11.49
CA ILE A 50 3.21 4.40 -11.50
C ILE A 50 4.43 4.02 -12.35
N GLU A 51 5.00 5.02 -13.00
CA GLU A 51 6.18 4.83 -13.84
C GLU A 51 7.36 5.67 -13.38
N ASP A 52 7.08 6.67 -12.52
CA ASP A 52 8.12 7.57 -12.01
C ASP A 52 7.70 8.11 -10.65
N SER A 53 8.36 9.16 -10.21
CA SER A 53 8.10 9.76 -8.90
C SER A 53 6.96 10.79 -8.91
N THR A 54 6.33 11.01 -10.05
CA THR A 54 5.28 12.03 -10.15
C THR A 54 3.98 11.66 -9.43
N PRO A 55 3.45 10.41 -9.56
CA PRO A 55 2.18 10.09 -8.89
C PRO A 55 2.29 10.14 -7.38
N THR A 56 1.22 10.61 -6.75
CA THR A 56 1.16 10.78 -5.30
C THR A 56 0.18 9.79 -4.68
N TRP A 57 0.28 9.61 -3.36
CA TRP A 57 -0.67 8.78 -2.63
C TRP A 57 -2.09 9.32 -2.78
N GLU A 58 -2.23 10.65 -2.78
CA GLU A 58 -3.54 11.28 -2.92
C GLU A 58 -4.14 11.00 -4.30
N ALA A 59 -3.29 10.86 -5.32
CA ALA A 59 -3.78 10.49 -6.65
C ALA A 59 -4.34 9.07 -6.68
N PHE A 60 -3.82 8.19 -5.80
CA PHE A 60 -4.29 6.80 -5.73
C PHE A 60 -5.57 6.66 -4.91
N VAL A 61 -5.61 7.21 -3.70
CA VAL A 61 -6.73 7.00 -2.77
C VAL A 61 -7.42 8.28 -2.33
N GLY A 62 -7.01 9.44 -2.83
CA GLY A 62 -7.57 10.70 -2.39
C GLY A 62 -7.14 11.03 -0.98
N THR A 63 -8.01 11.73 -0.25
CA THR A 63 -7.73 12.12 1.13
C THR A 63 -8.49 11.24 2.12
N ASP A 64 -8.71 10.01 1.75
CA ASP A 64 -9.44 9.04 2.56
C ASP A 64 -8.73 8.82 3.91
N LYS A 65 -9.53 8.52 4.92
CA LYS A 65 -9.01 8.26 6.27
C LYS A 65 -8.09 7.04 6.31
N GLN A 66 -8.24 6.12 5.39
CA GLN A 66 -7.41 4.92 5.36
C GLN A 66 -6.09 5.11 4.62
N LEU A 67 -5.77 6.34 4.23
CA LEU A 67 -4.51 6.62 3.52
C LEU A 67 -3.29 6.10 4.30
N SER A 68 -3.26 6.29 5.61
CA SER A 68 -2.16 5.80 6.45
C SER A 68 -2.04 4.28 6.42
N LEU A 69 -3.17 3.58 6.44
CA LEU A 69 -3.16 2.11 6.37
C LEU A 69 -2.65 1.64 5.01
N VAL A 70 -3.05 2.32 3.94
CA VAL A 70 -2.60 1.98 2.60
C VAL A 70 -1.10 2.18 2.47
N LYS A 71 -0.57 3.30 2.94
CA LYS A 71 0.87 3.57 2.91
C LYS A 71 1.64 2.49 3.66
N THR A 72 1.21 2.18 4.88
CA THR A 72 1.89 1.18 5.71
C THR A 72 1.85 -0.19 5.04
N TYR A 73 0.71 -0.54 4.46
CA TYR A 73 0.57 -1.82 3.76
C TYR A 73 1.56 -1.92 2.59
N VAL A 74 1.64 -0.87 1.77
CA VAL A 74 2.56 -0.86 0.63
C VAL A 74 4.00 -0.97 1.12
N TYR A 75 4.37 -0.19 2.14
CA TYR A 75 5.74 -0.22 2.67
C TYR A 75 6.13 -1.61 3.15
N LEU A 76 5.26 -2.25 3.92
CA LEU A 76 5.55 -3.58 4.46
C LEU A 76 5.66 -4.63 3.37
N LYS A 77 4.74 -4.61 2.41
CA LYS A 77 4.75 -5.58 1.32
C LYS A 77 5.96 -5.42 0.44
N VAL A 78 6.30 -4.18 0.09
CA VAL A 78 7.47 -3.92 -0.75
C VAL A 78 8.74 -4.32 -0.01
N ARG A 79 8.84 -3.97 1.28
CA ARG A 79 10.02 -4.31 2.05
C ARG A 79 10.23 -5.81 2.17
N LEU A 80 9.14 -6.58 2.32
CA LEU A 80 9.25 -8.04 2.43
C LEU A 80 9.84 -8.69 1.20
N VAL A 81 9.65 -8.11 0.02
CA VAL A 81 10.18 -8.67 -1.22
C VAL A 81 11.47 -8.00 -1.68
N PHE A 82 11.66 -6.72 -1.39
CA PHE A 82 12.83 -5.97 -1.84
C PHE A 82 13.99 -6.07 -0.86
N ASP A 83 13.70 -5.89 0.43
CA ASP A 83 14.73 -5.85 1.47
C ASP A 83 14.16 -6.44 2.76
N PRO A 84 13.94 -7.77 2.77
CA PRO A 84 13.29 -8.39 3.93
C PRO A 84 14.14 -8.31 5.19
N PRO A 85 13.51 -8.31 6.36
CA PRO A 85 14.24 -8.38 7.61
C PRO A 85 15.09 -9.63 7.68
N THR A 86 16.17 -9.60 8.45
CA THR A 86 17.14 -10.67 8.48
C THR A 86 16.79 -11.79 9.47
N THR A 87 15.86 -11.56 10.38
CA THR A 87 15.47 -12.57 11.36
C THR A 87 14.08 -13.12 11.07
N SER A 88 13.88 -14.40 11.37
CA SER A 88 12.57 -15.02 11.17
C SER A 88 11.52 -14.40 12.06
N PHE A 89 11.90 -13.96 13.26
CA PHE A 89 10.98 -13.26 14.16
C PHE A 89 10.45 -11.98 13.53
N ALA A 90 11.34 -11.18 12.94
CA ALA A 90 10.94 -9.93 12.31
C ALA A 90 10.08 -10.18 11.07
N ILE A 91 10.41 -11.22 10.29
CA ILE A 91 9.61 -11.59 9.13
C ILE A 91 8.20 -11.99 9.55
N GLU A 92 8.08 -12.79 10.61
CA GLU A 92 6.76 -13.17 11.13
C GLU A 92 5.98 -11.97 11.61
N SER A 93 6.64 -11.04 12.30
CA SER A 93 6.00 -9.82 12.77
C SER A 93 5.47 -8.98 11.60
N PHE A 94 6.26 -8.85 10.54
CA PHE A 94 5.83 -8.13 9.35
C PHE A 94 4.62 -8.81 8.70
N ASN A 95 4.66 -10.14 8.59
CA ASN A 95 3.55 -10.89 8.00
C ASN A 95 2.27 -10.75 8.82
N GLU A 96 2.38 -10.73 10.14
CA GLU A 96 1.21 -10.52 11.01
C GLU A 96 0.63 -9.13 10.81
N GLN A 97 1.49 -8.12 10.70
CA GLN A 97 1.04 -6.75 10.45
C GLN A 97 0.37 -6.63 9.09
N VAL A 98 0.92 -7.29 8.07
CA VAL A 98 0.33 -7.29 6.73
C VAL A 98 -1.07 -7.91 6.77
N LYS A 99 -1.24 -9.03 7.44
CA LYS A 99 -2.53 -9.70 7.56
C LYS A 99 -3.54 -8.81 8.28
N GLU A 100 -3.13 -8.15 9.35
CA GLU A 100 -4.02 -7.25 10.08
C GLU A 100 -4.45 -6.08 9.19
N LEU A 101 -3.51 -5.51 8.46
CA LEU A 101 -3.84 -4.40 7.55
C LEU A 101 -4.77 -4.85 6.44
N GLU A 102 -4.56 -6.02 5.88
CA GLU A 102 -5.44 -6.56 4.85
C GLU A 102 -6.86 -6.71 5.39
N TRP A 103 -6.99 -7.20 6.61
CA TRP A 103 -8.30 -7.35 7.24
C TRP A 103 -8.94 -5.98 7.45
N ARG A 104 -8.20 -5.02 7.99
CA ARG A 104 -8.73 -3.68 8.24
C ARG A 104 -9.16 -2.98 6.96
N LEU A 105 -8.38 -3.10 5.90
CA LEU A 105 -8.71 -2.49 4.62
C LEU A 105 -9.96 -3.12 4.02
N ASN A 106 -10.09 -4.44 4.11
CA ASN A 106 -11.27 -5.13 3.64
C ASN A 106 -12.52 -4.73 4.40
N VAL A 107 -12.43 -4.69 5.72
CA VAL A 107 -13.58 -4.32 6.55
C VAL A 107 -14.02 -2.89 6.26
N HIS A 108 -13.07 -1.97 6.12
CA HIS A 108 -13.39 -0.59 5.83
C HIS A 108 -14.10 -0.46 4.47
N ARG A 109 -13.57 -1.12 3.45
CA ARG A 109 -14.16 -1.08 2.12
C ARG A 109 -15.57 -1.67 2.12
N GLU A 110 -15.75 -2.81 2.79
CA GLU A 110 -17.07 -3.44 2.88
C GLU A 110 -18.04 -2.56 3.65
N GLY A 111 -17.57 -1.89 4.68
CA GLY A 111 -18.40 -0.97 5.46
C GLY A 111 -18.89 0.21 4.64
N GLU A 112 -18.12 0.64 3.66
CA GLU A 112 -18.51 1.75 2.80
C GLU A 112 -19.47 1.33 1.69
N SER A 113 -19.26 0.15 1.11
CA SER A 113 -20.01 -0.29 -0.06
C SER A 113 -21.13 -1.26 0.26
N TRP A 114 -21.08 -1.91 1.41
CA TRP A 114 -22.06 -2.91 1.80
C TRP A 114 -23.25 -2.27 2.50
N THR A 115 -24.45 -2.63 2.06
CA THR A 115 -25.68 -2.19 2.67
C THR A 115 -26.29 -3.37 3.40
N SER A 116 -26.34 -3.29 4.72
CA SER A 116 -26.88 -4.38 5.50
C SER A 116 -28.38 -4.55 5.26
N PRO A 117 -28.85 -5.79 5.06
CA PRO A 117 -30.30 -6.04 5.05
C PRO A 117 -30.88 -5.96 6.46
N PHE A 118 -30.03 -5.86 7.49
CA PHE A 118 -30.45 -5.75 8.87
C PHE A 118 -30.05 -4.37 9.40
N PRO A 119 -30.97 -3.41 9.41
CA PRO A 119 -30.60 -2.04 9.75
C PRO A 119 -30.03 -1.85 11.15
N LEU A 120 -30.17 -2.83 12.00
CA LEU A 120 -29.64 -2.77 13.36
C LEU A 120 -28.18 -3.15 13.46
N GLU A 121 -27.61 -3.57 12.39
CA GLU A 121 -26.20 -3.95 12.39
C GLU A 121 -25.33 -2.75 12.21
N VAL A 122 -25.18 -2.03 13.21
CA VAL A 122 -24.45 -0.79 13.14
C VAL A 122 -23.21 -0.86 13.98
#